data_23416d9c56aa2fb75b9b0ef1575a37ca
#
_entry.id   23416d9c56aa2fb75b9b0ef1575a37ca
#
_cell.length_a   1.000
_cell.length_b   1.000
_cell.length_c   1.000
_cell.angle_alpha   90.00
_cell.angle_beta   90.00
_cell.angle_gamma   90.00
#
_symmetry.space_group_name_H-M   'P 1'
#
loop_
_entity.id
_entity.type
_entity.pdbx_description
1 polymer ?
#
loop_
_entity_poly.entity_id
_entity_poly.type
_entity_poly.pdbx_seq_one_letter_code
_entity_poly.pdbx_strand_id
1 'polypeptide(L)'
;MGERSVISLPLGITRSEDTIEGIASSNYHSDDPSPRYKIALIGGLSGTQESHNVYLEGMKVLLDSPDDVGFIASDLTSSYSPLVDQIFPPESGFFSDTDSIESRYVWRWLTMESPDLIIELRHGESTSIIQSKSYTEGEKGSLLGEISAGRGPIPGSIPSVKITADTLVVKDLLVQTIKDVTENPPSPSTAGIELDQRSFRSPLKVAEILGNRYGYKLDEPINYVQGVSISGRLRLHDISEITLNPSEQIASFVNFLTTDEGFERNNKSGPNLAAICWAPELAEATGENIWNELLLNAANTYETVDRGISPSPCHPDFGCEDMFFISAVCGRAFELTKDPEFLRKFIDFLLESGVQQENGLMWHCRSAPFYWGRGNGFAALAYSEALTYVPDTHPDRSELVKIHRRHIEGLRDLQLPNGMWTQLLDLPGTYQELSATCMIGYAIARGIRKGWIHDSFRPTLEKAWKATSKRISNNGDLVDVCTGTGFQANRSDYLYRAAEYGYDDRGGSMAIWFAVEMEKLHRARPLN
;
A
#
# COMPACT_ATOMS: atom_id res chain seq x y z
N MET A 1 -27.14 15.36 -22.87
CA MET A 1 -25.99 14.64 -22.34
C MET A 1 -26.17 14.65 -20.83
N GLY A 2 -26.15 13.49 -20.16
CA GLY A 2 -26.21 13.45 -18.69
C GLY A 2 -24.89 13.96 -18.11
N GLU A 3 -24.93 14.59 -16.94
CA GLU A 3 -23.70 14.97 -16.22
C GLU A 3 -22.83 13.73 -16.00
N ARG A 4 -21.57 13.82 -16.36
CA ARG A 4 -20.61 12.73 -16.22
C ARG A 4 -20.34 12.44 -14.75
N SER A 5 -20.44 11.18 -14.35
CA SER A 5 -20.22 10.76 -12.96
C SER A 5 -18.74 10.90 -12.58
N VAL A 6 -18.48 11.53 -11.45
CA VAL A 6 -17.15 11.66 -10.84
C VAL A 6 -17.12 11.01 -9.47
N ILE A 7 -15.95 10.54 -9.07
CA ILE A 7 -15.68 9.93 -7.76
C ILE A 7 -14.55 10.70 -7.07
N SER A 8 -14.57 10.72 -5.73
CA SER A 8 -13.49 11.32 -4.95
C SER A 8 -12.20 10.50 -5.13
N LEU A 9 -11.10 11.20 -5.40
CA LEU A 9 -9.73 10.67 -5.43
C LEU A 9 -8.82 11.72 -4.81
N PRO A 10 -8.76 11.82 -3.47
CA PRO A 10 -7.97 12.82 -2.79
C PRO A 10 -6.52 12.83 -3.27
N LEU A 11 -6.00 14.03 -3.55
CA LEU A 11 -4.64 14.22 -4.01
C LEU A 11 -3.64 14.10 -2.86
N GLY A 12 -3.96 14.71 -1.72
CA GLY A 12 -3.04 14.78 -0.60
C GLY A 12 -3.63 15.50 0.61
N ILE A 13 -2.74 16.02 1.43
CA ILE A 13 -3.06 16.90 2.57
C ILE A 13 -2.24 18.17 2.49
N THR A 14 -2.77 19.24 3.09
CA THR A 14 -2.07 20.51 3.31
C THR A 14 -1.22 20.44 4.58
N ARG A 15 -0.39 21.47 4.82
CA ARG A 15 0.31 21.67 6.11
C ARG A 15 -0.63 21.82 7.30
N SER A 16 -1.88 22.24 7.06
CA SER A 16 -2.92 22.35 8.10
C SER A 16 -3.66 21.04 8.33
N GLU A 17 -3.20 19.93 7.72
CA GLU A 17 -3.80 18.59 7.80
C GLU A 17 -5.18 18.49 7.09
N ASP A 18 -5.55 19.48 6.29
CA ASP A 18 -6.78 19.44 5.48
C ASP A 18 -6.54 18.60 4.22
N THR A 19 -7.56 17.87 3.78
CA THR A 19 -7.50 17.11 2.54
C THR A 19 -7.43 18.04 1.33
N ILE A 20 -6.47 17.81 0.43
CA ILE A 20 -6.45 18.39 -0.90
C ILE A 20 -7.35 17.52 -1.77
N GLU A 21 -8.50 18.08 -2.11
CA GLU A 21 -9.50 17.34 -2.87
C GLU A 21 -9.03 17.06 -4.29
N GLY A 22 -9.25 15.85 -4.72
CA GLY A 22 -9.09 15.41 -6.08
C GLY A 22 -10.29 14.59 -6.51
N ILE A 23 -10.57 14.58 -7.79
CA ILE A 23 -11.64 13.80 -8.38
C ILE A 23 -11.14 12.98 -9.56
N ALA A 24 -11.83 11.90 -9.86
CA ALA A 24 -11.65 11.10 -11.06
C ALA A 24 -12.99 10.89 -11.76
N SER A 25 -12.99 10.82 -13.09
CA SER A 25 -14.13 10.29 -13.81
C SER A 25 -14.33 8.81 -13.44
N SER A 26 -15.57 8.36 -13.37
CA SER A 26 -15.90 7.00 -12.92
C SER A 26 -15.23 5.89 -13.73
N ASN A 27 -14.85 6.18 -14.98
CA ASN A 27 -14.15 5.25 -15.87
C ASN A 27 -12.61 5.31 -15.79
N TYR A 28 -12.01 6.25 -15.04
CA TYR A 28 -10.55 6.45 -15.05
C TYR A 28 -9.75 5.20 -14.67
N HIS A 29 -10.25 4.45 -13.66
CA HIS A 29 -9.64 3.21 -13.20
C HIS A 29 -10.37 1.95 -13.72
N SER A 30 -11.29 2.10 -14.70
CA SER A 30 -12.00 0.96 -15.28
C SER A 30 -11.12 0.19 -16.25
N ASP A 31 -11.22 -1.13 -16.22
CA ASP A 31 -10.60 -2.01 -17.20
C ASP A 31 -11.54 -2.30 -18.38
N ASP A 32 -12.88 -2.21 -18.15
CA ASP A 32 -13.91 -2.53 -19.15
C ASP A 32 -15.16 -1.63 -18.97
N PRO A 33 -15.41 -0.68 -19.88
CA PRO A 33 -14.45 -0.22 -20.89
C PRO A 33 -13.35 0.64 -20.25
N SER A 34 -12.12 0.39 -20.66
CA SER A 34 -10.99 1.28 -20.32
C SER A 34 -11.11 2.58 -21.11
N PRO A 35 -10.81 3.74 -20.51
CA PRO A 35 -10.75 4.99 -21.26
C PRO A 35 -9.63 4.92 -22.30
N ARG A 36 -9.89 5.47 -23.48
CA ARG A 36 -8.89 5.55 -24.55
C ARG A 36 -7.74 6.49 -24.22
N TYR A 37 -8.04 7.53 -23.44
CA TYR A 37 -7.08 8.52 -22.94
C TYR A 37 -7.32 8.83 -21.50
N LYS A 38 -6.22 9.10 -20.80
CA LYS A 38 -6.22 9.54 -19.41
C LYS A 38 -5.58 10.93 -19.30
N ILE A 39 -6.34 11.90 -18.81
CA ILE A 39 -5.91 13.28 -18.66
C ILE A 39 -5.91 13.66 -17.19
N ALA A 40 -4.85 14.36 -16.74
CA ALA A 40 -4.85 15.05 -15.46
C ALA A 40 -5.00 16.55 -15.67
N LEU A 41 -5.92 17.19 -14.95
CA LEU A 41 -6.08 18.63 -14.90
C LEU A 41 -5.66 19.15 -13.54
N ILE A 42 -4.68 20.04 -13.52
CA ILE A 42 -4.21 20.72 -12.31
C ILE A 42 -4.45 22.22 -12.46
N GLY A 43 -5.10 22.81 -11.47
CA GLY A 43 -5.32 24.25 -11.38
C GLY A 43 -5.01 24.82 -10.01
N GLY A 44 -5.23 26.11 -9.82
CA GLY A 44 -5.11 26.76 -8.52
C GLY A 44 -3.70 26.99 -7.99
N LEU A 45 -2.64 26.71 -8.76
CA LEU A 45 -1.25 26.73 -8.28
C LEU A 45 -0.76 28.09 -7.76
N SER A 46 -1.41 29.20 -8.14
CA SER A 46 -1.08 30.55 -7.63
C SER A 46 -1.80 30.90 -6.33
N GLY A 47 -2.74 30.07 -5.86
CA GLY A 47 -3.53 30.31 -4.65
C GLY A 47 -4.51 31.49 -4.74
N THR A 48 -4.81 32.00 -5.96
CA THR A 48 -5.70 33.15 -6.16
C THR A 48 -7.10 32.72 -6.63
N GLN A 49 -8.10 33.59 -6.39
CA GLN A 49 -9.48 33.34 -6.82
C GLN A 49 -9.58 33.27 -8.37
N GLU A 50 -8.79 34.06 -9.08
CA GLU A 50 -8.73 34.02 -10.53
C GLU A 50 -8.22 32.67 -11.03
N SER A 51 -7.21 32.11 -10.38
CA SER A 51 -6.68 30.79 -10.69
C SER A 51 -7.73 29.69 -10.44
N HIS A 52 -8.48 29.79 -9.34
CA HIS A 52 -9.63 28.92 -9.06
C HIS A 52 -10.70 29.01 -10.15
N ASN A 53 -11.05 30.23 -10.57
CA ASN A 53 -12.07 30.44 -11.61
C ASN A 53 -11.65 29.83 -12.96
N VAL A 54 -10.36 29.94 -13.32
CA VAL A 54 -9.81 29.30 -14.53
C VAL A 54 -9.91 27.76 -14.43
N TYR A 55 -9.61 27.19 -13.27
CA TYR A 55 -9.78 25.76 -13.04
C TYR A 55 -11.25 25.33 -13.17
N LEU A 56 -12.20 26.07 -12.60
CA LEU A 56 -13.63 25.74 -12.69
C LEU A 56 -14.14 25.74 -14.15
N GLU A 57 -13.68 26.69 -14.97
CA GLU A 57 -14.01 26.66 -16.40
C GLU A 57 -13.40 25.45 -17.12
N GLY A 58 -12.17 25.07 -16.75
CA GLY A 58 -11.54 23.85 -17.26
C GLY A 58 -12.30 22.58 -16.86
N MET A 59 -12.80 22.51 -15.63
CA MET A 59 -13.60 21.39 -15.15
C MET A 59 -14.90 21.19 -15.94
N LYS A 60 -15.58 22.29 -16.34
CA LYS A 60 -16.77 22.20 -17.21
C LYS A 60 -16.44 21.50 -18.53
N VAL A 61 -15.29 21.78 -19.10
CA VAL A 61 -14.84 21.16 -20.36
C VAL A 61 -14.59 19.65 -20.17
N LEU A 62 -13.94 19.26 -19.06
CA LEU A 62 -13.69 17.84 -18.78
C LEU A 62 -14.98 17.05 -18.53
N LEU A 63 -15.95 17.66 -17.82
CA LEU A 63 -17.26 17.04 -17.58
C LEU A 63 -18.07 16.86 -18.87
N ASP A 64 -17.85 17.72 -19.87
CA ASP A 64 -18.47 17.63 -21.20
C ASP A 64 -17.63 16.80 -22.21
N SER A 65 -16.45 16.28 -21.80
CA SER A 65 -15.57 15.50 -22.68
C SER A 65 -16.17 14.16 -23.09
N PRO A 66 -15.75 13.53 -24.22
CA PRO A 66 -16.23 12.23 -24.64
C PRO A 66 -16.02 11.14 -23.58
N ASP A 67 -16.89 10.14 -23.56
CA ASP A 67 -16.85 9.05 -22.57
C ASP A 67 -15.57 8.18 -22.66
N ASP A 68 -14.88 8.17 -23.79
CA ASP A 68 -13.61 7.48 -23.97
C ASP A 68 -12.39 8.24 -23.39
N VAL A 69 -12.60 9.45 -22.84
CA VAL A 69 -11.58 10.21 -22.10
C VAL A 69 -11.77 9.98 -20.61
N GLY A 70 -10.81 9.33 -19.95
CA GLY A 70 -10.72 9.30 -18.49
C GLY A 70 -10.00 10.54 -17.97
N PHE A 71 -10.45 11.11 -16.85
CA PHE A 71 -9.74 12.24 -16.27
C PHE A 71 -9.64 12.16 -14.76
N ILE A 72 -8.57 12.76 -14.24
CA ILE A 72 -8.40 13.15 -12.85
C ILE A 72 -8.20 14.66 -12.79
N ALA A 73 -8.67 15.29 -11.73
CA ALA A 73 -8.51 16.74 -11.59
C ALA A 73 -8.39 17.16 -10.13
N SER A 74 -7.61 18.24 -9.89
CA SER A 74 -7.48 18.82 -8.56
C SER A 74 -7.27 20.33 -8.66
N ASP A 75 -7.92 21.05 -7.74
CA ASP A 75 -7.74 22.47 -7.50
C ASP A 75 -6.84 22.70 -6.29
N LEU A 76 -5.69 23.29 -6.51
CA LEU A 76 -4.69 23.55 -5.48
C LEU A 76 -4.81 24.95 -4.84
N THR A 77 -5.88 25.68 -5.12
CA THR A 77 -6.12 27.05 -4.59
C THR A 77 -6.18 27.06 -3.06
N SER A 78 -6.69 26.00 -2.44
CA SER A 78 -6.78 25.86 -0.98
C SER A 78 -5.46 25.52 -0.30
N SER A 79 -4.44 25.09 -1.06
CA SER A 79 -3.12 24.88 -0.48
C SER A 79 -2.46 26.23 -0.18
N TYR A 80 -2.09 26.44 1.08
CA TYR A 80 -1.62 27.73 1.62
C TYR A 80 -0.26 28.19 1.08
N SER A 81 0.43 27.36 0.33
CA SER A 81 1.72 27.70 -0.26
C SER A 81 1.61 27.67 -1.77
N PRO A 82 1.87 28.79 -2.48
CA PRO A 82 1.89 28.78 -3.93
C PRO A 82 2.90 27.74 -4.43
N LEU A 83 2.43 26.73 -5.16
CA LEU A 83 3.31 25.70 -5.73
C LEU A 83 4.18 26.23 -6.89
N VAL A 84 3.93 27.44 -7.34
CA VAL A 84 4.68 28.08 -8.43
C VAL A 84 6.17 28.26 -8.14
N ASP A 85 6.53 28.42 -6.87
CA ASP A 85 7.91 28.63 -6.42
C ASP A 85 8.57 27.34 -5.88
N GLN A 86 7.86 26.21 -5.95
CA GLN A 86 8.41 24.94 -5.49
C GLN A 86 9.36 24.34 -6.51
N ILE A 87 10.41 23.67 -6.02
CA ILE A 87 11.38 22.95 -6.84
C ILE A 87 10.96 21.48 -6.93
N PHE A 88 10.97 20.92 -8.12
CA PHE A 88 10.66 19.52 -8.40
C PHE A 88 11.87 18.80 -9.02
N PRO A 89 12.03 17.46 -8.84
CA PRO A 89 11.27 16.69 -7.85
C PRO A 89 11.52 17.19 -6.44
N PRO A 90 10.62 16.97 -5.48
CA PRO A 90 10.86 17.33 -4.08
C PRO A 90 12.17 16.71 -3.58
N GLU A 91 12.94 17.44 -2.80
CA GLU A 91 14.16 16.93 -2.16
C GLU A 91 13.83 15.69 -1.32
N SER A 92 14.80 14.78 -1.15
CA SER A 92 14.61 13.47 -0.50
C SER A 92 13.55 12.56 -1.17
N GLY A 93 13.32 12.74 -2.48
CA GLY A 93 12.36 11.93 -3.22
C GLY A 93 10.91 12.26 -2.84
N PHE A 94 10.10 11.24 -2.67
CA PHE A 94 8.67 11.44 -2.42
C PHE A 94 8.32 11.86 -0.98
N PHE A 95 9.21 11.90 0.07
CA PHE A 95 8.65 11.30 1.27
C PHE A 95 9.03 11.87 2.63
N SER A 96 10.10 12.58 2.78
CA SER A 96 10.57 12.97 4.11
C SER A 96 10.65 14.46 4.37
N ASP A 97 10.39 15.27 3.36
CA ASP A 97 10.42 16.71 3.49
C ASP A 97 9.08 17.22 4.02
N THR A 98 9.10 17.80 5.22
CA THR A 98 7.93 18.41 5.85
C THR A 98 7.69 19.85 5.38
N ASP A 99 8.64 20.46 4.68
CA ASP A 99 8.53 21.85 4.23
C ASP A 99 7.77 21.99 2.89
N SER A 100 7.68 20.90 2.12
CA SER A 100 7.05 20.85 0.79
C SER A 100 5.95 19.78 0.70
N ILE A 101 5.08 19.70 1.71
CA ILE A 101 4.06 18.64 1.82
C ILE A 101 3.17 18.58 0.58
N GLU A 102 2.61 19.70 0.15
CA GLU A 102 1.70 19.79 -0.99
C GLU A 102 2.39 19.37 -2.29
N SER A 103 3.64 19.83 -2.52
CA SER A 103 4.43 19.48 -3.70
C SER A 103 4.68 17.97 -3.79
N ARG A 104 4.98 17.34 -2.66
CA ARG A 104 5.18 15.88 -2.57
C ARG A 104 3.92 15.10 -2.92
N TYR A 105 2.77 15.59 -2.47
CA TYR A 105 1.50 14.94 -2.77
C TYR A 105 1.12 15.12 -4.24
N VAL A 106 1.28 16.31 -4.82
CA VAL A 106 1.07 16.54 -6.25
C VAL A 106 1.97 15.66 -7.11
N TRP A 107 3.27 15.61 -6.77
CA TRP A 107 4.25 14.77 -7.46
C TRP A 107 3.86 13.30 -7.43
N ARG A 108 3.59 12.77 -6.22
CA ARG A 108 3.18 11.38 -6.00
C ARG A 108 1.92 11.03 -6.77
N TRP A 109 0.90 11.89 -6.68
CA TRP A 109 -0.38 11.66 -7.32
C TRP A 109 -0.24 11.56 -8.84
N LEU A 110 0.38 12.54 -9.48
CA LEU A 110 0.57 12.55 -10.93
C LEU A 110 1.44 11.38 -11.41
N THR A 111 2.52 11.07 -10.72
CA THR A 111 3.45 10.02 -11.13
C THR A 111 2.90 8.61 -10.96
N MET A 112 2.05 8.38 -9.96
CA MET A 112 1.44 7.07 -9.72
C MET A 112 0.11 6.85 -10.45
N GLU A 113 -0.63 7.91 -10.74
CA GLU A 113 -1.80 7.83 -11.62
C GLU A 113 -1.40 7.79 -13.11
N SER A 114 -0.24 8.33 -13.45
CA SER A 114 0.41 8.27 -14.77
C SER A 114 -0.55 8.51 -15.95
N PRO A 115 -1.18 9.68 -16.03
CA PRO A 115 -2.04 10.03 -17.17
C PRO A 115 -1.24 10.07 -18.47
N ASP A 116 -1.93 10.03 -19.61
CA ASP A 116 -1.31 10.20 -20.91
C ASP A 116 -0.93 11.65 -21.19
N LEU A 117 -1.64 12.59 -20.54
CA LEU A 117 -1.39 14.04 -20.62
C LEU A 117 -1.70 14.72 -19.29
N ILE A 118 -0.79 15.58 -18.84
CA ILE A 118 -1.03 16.52 -17.74
C ILE A 118 -1.31 17.90 -18.33
N ILE A 119 -2.42 18.52 -17.93
CA ILE A 119 -2.78 19.89 -18.28
C ILE A 119 -2.72 20.74 -17.01
N GLU A 120 -1.83 21.71 -17.00
CA GLU A 120 -1.72 22.72 -15.95
C GLU A 120 -2.42 24.00 -16.40
N LEU A 121 -3.44 24.43 -15.66
CA LEU A 121 -4.14 25.69 -15.91
C LEU A 121 -3.63 26.79 -14.98
N ARG A 122 -3.28 27.94 -15.58
CA ARG A 122 -2.90 29.15 -14.84
C ARG A 122 -3.73 30.35 -15.30
N HIS A 123 -4.04 31.23 -14.36
CA HIS A 123 -4.56 32.55 -14.69
C HIS A 123 -3.44 33.45 -15.22
N GLY A 124 -3.74 34.25 -16.23
CA GLY A 124 -2.86 35.30 -16.77
C GLY A 124 -3.55 36.17 -17.80
N GLU A 125 -3.17 37.48 -17.86
CA GLU A 125 -3.73 38.44 -18.80
C GLU A 125 -3.31 38.16 -20.26
N SER A 126 -2.17 37.50 -20.45
CA SER A 126 -1.69 37.08 -21.77
C SER A 126 -1.87 35.59 -21.95
N THR A 127 -2.44 35.21 -23.09
CA THR A 127 -2.62 33.79 -23.44
C THR A 127 -1.31 33.15 -23.87
N SER A 128 -0.96 32.01 -23.31
CA SER A 128 0.16 31.19 -23.76
C SER A 128 -0.13 29.70 -23.59
N ILE A 129 0.40 28.88 -24.51
CA ILE A 129 0.38 27.42 -24.45
C ILE A 129 1.81 26.93 -24.60
N ILE A 130 2.30 26.21 -23.58
CA ILE A 130 3.64 25.63 -23.58
C ILE A 130 3.48 24.11 -23.52
N GLN A 131 3.97 23.38 -24.51
CA GLN A 131 3.95 21.92 -24.58
C GLN A 131 5.29 21.35 -24.11
N SER A 132 5.27 20.12 -23.58
CA SER A 132 6.45 19.44 -23.02
C SER A 132 7.65 19.34 -23.99
N LYS A 133 7.42 19.26 -25.29
CA LYS A 133 8.49 19.28 -26.32
C LYS A 133 9.23 20.62 -26.43
N SER A 134 8.66 21.68 -25.86
CA SER A 134 9.19 23.03 -25.87
C SER A 134 9.81 23.44 -24.53
N TYR A 135 9.86 22.56 -23.54
CA TYR A 135 10.49 22.88 -22.27
C TYR A 135 11.99 23.04 -22.44
N THR A 136 12.46 24.23 -22.14
CA THR A 136 13.87 24.63 -22.16
C THR A 136 14.51 24.38 -20.80
N GLU A 137 15.83 24.62 -20.68
CA GLU A 137 16.49 24.60 -19.36
C GLU A 137 15.87 25.54 -18.32
N GLY A 138 15.16 26.58 -18.75
CA GLY A 138 14.43 27.50 -17.86
C GLY A 138 13.22 26.88 -17.14
N GLU A 139 12.75 25.72 -17.58
CA GLU A 139 11.70 24.94 -16.90
C GLU A 139 12.27 23.85 -15.95
N LYS A 140 13.58 23.78 -15.82
CA LYS A 140 14.24 22.87 -14.88
C LYS A 140 13.80 23.18 -13.44
N GLY A 141 13.39 22.14 -12.71
CA GLY A 141 12.84 22.29 -11.36
C GLY A 141 11.36 22.64 -11.32
N SER A 142 10.68 22.85 -12.47
CA SER A 142 9.23 22.97 -12.50
C SER A 142 8.55 21.61 -12.50
N LEU A 143 7.31 21.53 -11.99
CA LEU A 143 6.52 20.29 -11.95
C LEU A 143 6.45 19.63 -13.33
N LEU A 144 5.96 20.36 -14.32
CA LEU A 144 5.75 19.82 -15.66
C LEU A 144 7.06 19.55 -16.40
N GLY A 145 8.07 20.40 -16.22
CA GLY A 145 9.39 20.20 -16.82
C GLY A 145 10.07 18.93 -16.35
N GLU A 146 10.04 18.65 -15.06
CA GLU A 146 10.67 17.47 -14.48
C GLU A 146 9.89 16.17 -14.79
N ILE A 147 8.56 16.19 -14.70
CA ILE A 147 7.71 15.03 -15.05
C ILE A 147 7.82 14.72 -16.55
N SER A 148 7.80 15.71 -17.42
CA SER A 148 7.89 15.51 -18.86
C SER A 148 9.28 15.02 -19.31
N ALA A 149 10.33 15.40 -18.58
CA ALA A 149 11.68 14.90 -18.80
C ALA A 149 11.92 13.51 -18.21
N GLY A 150 11.00 12.97 -17.43
CA GLY A 150 11.16 11.69 -16.77
C GLY A 150 12.23 11.70 -15.66
N ARG A 151 12.45 12.87 -15.01
CA ARG A 151 13.45 13.01 -13.95
C ARG A 151 12.85 12.73 -12.59
N GLY A 152 13.70 12.26 -11.67
CA GLY A 152 13.29 11.88 -10.33
C GLY A 152 12.76 10.45 -10.22
N PRO A 153 12.18 10.09 -9.07
CA PRO A 153 11.69 8.74 -8.80
C PRO A 153 10.30 8.53 -9.42
N ILE A 154 10.25 8.42 -10.73
CA ILE A 154 9.03 8.17 -11.51
C ILE A 154 9.23 7.00 -12.48
N PRO A 155 8.17 6.27 -12.85
CA PRO A 155 8.30 5.12 -13.74
C PRO A 155 8.66 5.48 -15.19
N GLY A 156 8.50 6.74 -15.57
CA GLY A 156 8.82 7.24 -16.93
C GLY A 156 8.36 8.68 -17.11
N SER A 157 8.44 9.20 -18.33
CA SER A 157 7.97 10.57 -18.66
C SER A 157 6.47 10.61 -18.90
N ILE A 158 5.85 11.75 -18.54
CA ILE A 158 4.44 12.02 -18.82
C ILE A 158 4.37 13.33 -19.61
N PRO A 159 3.82 13.32 -20.83
CA PRO A 159 3.62 14.54 -21.62
C PRO A 159 2.77 15.57 -20.86
N SER A 160 3.08 16.86 -21.05
CA SER A 160 2.34 17.90 -20.37
C SER A 160 2.16 19.16 -21.20
N VAL A 161 1.13 19.93 -20.86
CA VAL A 161 0.79 21.23 -21.45
C VAL A 161 0.48 22.22 -20.34
N LYS A 162 1.11 23.39 -20.37
CA LYS A 162 0.76 24.51 -19.50
C LYS A 162 -0.05 25.52 -20.32
N ILE A 163 -1.27 25.81 -19.91
CA ILE A 163 -2.16 26.82 -20.52
C ILE A 163 -2.28 27.98 -19.53
N THR A 164 -1.83 29.14 -19.95
CA THR A 164 -2.03 30.40 -19.22
C THR A 164 -3.06 31.23 -19.97
N ALA A 165 -4.15 31.61 -19.31
CA ALA A 165 -5.22 32.38 -19.94
C ALA A 165 -6.12 33.01 -18.87
N ASP A 166 -6.98 33.95 -19.29
CA ASP A 166 -8.09 34.39 -18.46
C ASP A 166 -9.30 33.41 -18.56
N THR A 167 -10.32 33.64 -17.73
CA THR A 167 -11.52 32.81 -17.67
C THR A 167 -12.38 32.83 -18.93
N LEU A 168 -12.23 33.86 -19.80
CA LEU A 168 -13.04 34.00 -21.00
C LEU A 168 -12.54 33.11 -22.14
N VAL A 169 -11.23 32.88 -22.21
CA VAL A 169 -10.62 32.15 -23.33
C VAL A 169 -10.15 30.75 -22.96
N VAL A 170 -9.95 30.43 -21.66
CA VAL A 170 -9.42 29.15 -21.21
C VAL A 170 -10.28 27.97 -21.68
N LYS A 171 -11.60 28.16 -21.71
CA LYS A 171 -12.55 27.14 -22.17
C LYS A 171 -12.29 26.73 -23.62
N ASP A 172 -12.16 27.66 -24.52
CA ASP A 172 -11.95 27.40 -25.96
C ASP A 172 -10.59 26.74 -26.19
N LEU A 173 -9.56 27.19 -25.46
CA LEU A 173 -8.22 26.60 -25.54
C LEU A 173 -8.22 25.13 -25.04
N LEU A 174 -8.90 24.84 -23.95
CA LEU A 174 -8.96 23.51 -23.41
C LEU A 174 -9.81 22.56 -24.29
N VAL A 175 -10.95 23.05 -24.83
CA VAL A 175 -11.75 22.32 -25.82
C VAL A 175 -10.89 21.94 -27.02
N GLN A 176 -10.11 22.91 -27.56
CA GLN A 176 -9.22 22.62 -28.67
C GLN A 176 -8.13 21.63 -28.29
N THR A 177 -7.51 21.78 -27.11
CA THR A 177 -6.48 20.85 -26.62
C THR A 177 -7.03 19.42 -26.49
N ILE A 178 -8.22 19.23 -25.90
CA ILE A 178 -8.85 17.91 -25.77
C ILE A 178 -9.22 17.36 -27.14
N LYS A 179 -9.74 18.20 -28.06
CA LYS A 179 -10.06 17.79 -29.43
C LYS A 179 -8.81 17.32 -30.17
N ASP A 180 -7.72 18.07 -30.09
CA ASP A 180 -6.45 17.70 -30.74
C ASP A 180 -5.92 16.35 -30.20
N VAL A 181 -6.05 16.11 -28.88
CA VAL A 181 -5.70 14.84 -28.24
C VAL A 181 -6.61 13.69 -28.70
N THR A 182 -7.91 13.94 -28.87
CA THR A 182 -8.86 12.89 -29.29
C THR A 182 -8.77 12.57 -30.78
N GLU A 183 -8.52 13.58 -31.63
CA GLU A 183 -8.37 13.41 -33.09
C GLU A 183 -6.98 12.87 -33.47
N ASN A 184 -5.95 13.30 -32.77
CA ASN A 184 -4.56 12.91 -32.99
C ASN A 184 -3.94 12.40 -31.66
N PRO A 185 -4.30 11.18 -31.27
CA PRO A 185 -3.91 10.64 -29.99
C PRO A 185 -2.39 10.65 -29.80
N PRO A 186 -1.87 11.26 -28.72
CA PRO A 186 -0.49 11.02 -28.35
C PRO A 186 -0.29 9.54 -28.04
N SER A 187 0.94 9.06 -28.25
CA SER A 187 1.29 7.74 -27.71
C SER A 187 1.11 7.76 -26.20
N PRO A 188 0.67 6.65 -25.58
CA PRO A 188 0.60 6.56 -24.12
C PRO A 188 1.91 7.01 -23.49
N SER A 189 1.83 7.62 -22.30
CA SER A 189 3.02 8.07 -21.58
C SER A 189 3.94 6.88 -21.27
N THR A 190 5.26 7.09 -21.28
CA THR A 190 6.18 5.98 -20.92
C THR A 190 5.97 5.51 -19.49
N ALA A 191 5.55 6.42 -18.59
CA ALA A 191 5.15 6.09 -17.24
C ALA A 191 3.88 5.21 -17.22
N GLY A 192 2.86 5.57 -18.00
CA GLY A 192 1.63 4.78 -18.13
C GLY A 192 1.91 3.38 -18.67
N ILE A 193 2.71 3.26 -19.74
CA ILE A 193 3.12 1.96 -20.32
C ILE A 193 3.81 1.09 -19.25
N GLU A 194 4.78 1.65 -18.52
CA GLU A 194 5.51 0.91 -17.49
C GLU A 194 4.59 0.43 -16.35
N LEU A 195 3.72 1.32 -15.82
CA LEU A 195 2.80 0.95 -14.75
C LEU A 195 1.73 -0.06 -15.21
N ASP A 196 1.25 0.05 -16.43
CA ASP A 196 0.32 -0.92 -17.00
C ASP A 196 0.98 -2.30 -17.15
N GLN A 197 2.20 -2.35 -17.69
CA GLN A 197 2.97 -3.59 -17.75
C GLN A 197 3.17 -4.21 -16.36
N ARG A 198 3.45 -3.40 -15.35
CA ARG A 198 3.55 -3.89 -13.96
C ARG A 198 2.23 -4.44 -13.45
N SER A 199 1.10 -3.80 -13.78
CA SER A 199 -0.23 -4.21 -13.30
C SER A 199 -0.69 -5.57 -13.85
N PHE A 200 -0.18 -5.96 -15.01
CA PHE A 200 -0.50 -7.24 -15.67
C PHE A 200 0.46 -8.38 -15.32
N ARG A 201 1.48 -8.13 -14.50
CA ARG A 201 2.38 -9.22 -14.06
C ARG A 201 1.61 -10.25 -13.25
N SER A 202 1.89 -11.54 -13.52
CA SER A 202 1.34 -12.61 -12.69
C SER A 202 1.85 -12.51 -11.24
N PRO A 203 1.07 -12.99 -10.26
CA PRO A 203 1.52 -13.04 -8.88
C PRO A 203 2.83 -13.82 -8.70
N LEU A 204 3.00 -14.92 -9.42
CA LEU A 204 4.25 -15.67 -9.41
C LEU A 204 5.43 -14.81 -9.87
N LYS A 205 5.29 -14.03 -10.95
CA LYS A 205 6.35 -13.16 -11.45
C LYS A 205 6.74 -12.09 -10.44
N VAL A 206 5.76 -11.49 -9.76
CA VAL A 206 6.02 -10.51 -8.69
C VAL A 206 6.71 -11.18 -7.50
N ALA A 207 6.27 -12.37 -7.10
CA ALA A 207 6.90 -13.14 -6.02
C ALA A 207 8.37 -13.48 -6.34
N GLU A 208 8.69 -13.84 -7.60
CA GLU A 208 10.07 -14.09 -8.06
C GLU A 208 10.94 -12.83 -7.96
N ILE A 209 10.43 -11.67 -8.41
CA ILE A 209 11.15 -10.39 -8.31
C ILE A 209 11.49 -10.09 -6.84
N LEU A 210 10.50 -10.23 -5.95
CA LEU A 210 10.66 -9.96 -4.53
C LEU A 210 11.54 -11.01 -3.84
N GLY A 211 11.38 -12.29 -4.16
CA GLY A 211 12.16 -13.39 -3.62
C GLY A 211 13.65 -13.34 -4.00
N ASN A 212 13.99 -12.67 -5.10
CA ASN A 212 15.37 -12.42 -5.51
C ASN A 212 15.99 -11.19 -4.81
N ARG A 213 15.22 -10.41 -4.07
CA ARG A 213 15.69 -9.16 -3.45
C ARG A 213 15.61 -9.17 -1.93
N TYR A 214 14.58 -9.77 -1.34
CA TYR A 214 14.26 -9.73 0.08
C TYR A 214 14.56 -11.07 0.76
N GLY A 215 14.86 -11.02 2.08
CA GLY A 215 15.16 -12.21 2.88
C GLY A 215 16.60 -12.71 2.76
N TYR A 216 17.55 -11.82 2.42
CA TYR A 216 19.00 -12.08 2.35
C TYR A 216 19.81 -11.34 3.40
N LYS A 217 19.21 -10.40 4.12
CA LYS A 217 19.84 -9.61 5.16
C LYS A 217 19.17 -9.91 6.48
N LEU A 218 19.95 -9.95 7.54
CA LEU A 218 19.47 -10.02 8.92
C LEU A 218 19.99 -8.80 9.65
N ASP A 219 19.08 -8.09 10.33
CA ASP A 219 19.45 -7.14 11.35
C ASP A 219 19.75 -7.89 12.66
N GLU A 220 20.46 -7.29 13.58
CA GLU A 220 20.63 -7.82 14.93
C GLU A 220 20.06 -6.83 15.95
N PRO A 221 19.00 -7.22 16.66
CA PRO A 221 18.28 -8.51 16.60
C PRO A 221 17.40 -8.66 15.35
N ILE A 222 17.27 -9.89 14.85
CA ILE A 222 16.36 -10.21 13.75
C ILE A 222 14.93 -9.91 14.18
N ASN A 223 14.11 -9.38 13.27
CA ASN A 223 12.71 -9.09 13.54
C ASN A 223 11.78 -9.66 12.47
N TYR A 224 10.47 -9.48 12.66
CA TYR A 224 9.44 -10.09 11.82
C TYR A 224 9.58 -9.79 10.32
N VAL A 225 10.10 -8.62 9.91
CA VAL A 225 10.22 -8.27 8.49
C VAL A 225 11.19 -9.19 7.77
N GLN A 226 12.33 -9.52 8.39
CA GLN A 226 13.26 -10.51 7.85
C GLN A 226 12.64 -11.92 7.90
N GLY A 227 12.00 -12.27 9.01
CA GLY A 227 11.36 -13.57 9.17
C GLY A 227 10.27 -13.84 8.13
N VAL A 228 9.40 -12.87 7.88
CA VAL A 228 8.36 -12.96 6.84
C VAL A 228 8.96 -13.05 5.44
N SER A 229 10.05 -12.32 5.15
CA SER A 229 10.76 -12.42 3.87
C SER A 229 11.37 -13.81 3.65
N ILE A 230 12.00 -14.39 4.68
CA ILE A 230 12.55 -15.75 4.65
C ILE A 230 11.44 -16.77 4.39
N SER A 231 10.34 -16.72 5.16
CA SER A 231 9.16 -17.57 4.94
C SER A 231 8.59 -17.38 3.52
N GLY A 232 8.57 -16.13 3.01
CA GLY A 232 8.14 -15.83 1.65
C GLY A 232 8.99 -16.54 0.59
N ARG A 233 10.31 -16.61 0.75
CA ARG A 233 11.22 -17.33 -0.16
C ARG A 233 10.99 -18.84 -0.13
N LEU A 234 10.80 -19.42 1.07
CA LEU A 234 10.48 -20.85 1.21
C LEU A 234 9.15 -21.17 0.54
N ARG A 235 8.09 -20.42 0.84
CA ARG A 235 6.76 -20.58 0.22
C ARG A 235 6.76 -20.35 -1.29
N LEU A 236 7.62 -19.45 -1.80
CA LEU A 236 7.79 -19.25 -3.24
C LEU A 236 8.37 -20.50 -3.89
N HIS A 237 9.37 -21.11 -3.28
CA HIS A 237 9.97 -22.34 -3.78
C HIS A 237 8.93 -23.48 -3.89
N ASP A 238 8.02 -23.61 -2.91
CA ASP A 238 6.95 -24.62 -2.93
C ASP A 238 5.98 -24.48 -4.13
N ILE A 239 5.84 -23.28 -4.66
CA ILE A 239 4.92 -22.99 -5.76
C ILE A 239 5.62 -22.70 -7.10
N SER A 240 6.94 -22.63 -7.14
CA SER A 240 7.71 -22.33 -8.34
C SER A 240 8.64 -23.46 -8.69
N GLU A 241 8.49 -24.01 -9.89
CA GLU A 241 9.40 -25.05 -10.41
C GLU A 241 10.77 -24.48 -10.85
N ILE A 242 10.90 -23.17 -10.94
CA ILE A 242 12.06 -22.49 -11.54
C ILE A 242 13.02 -21.95 -10.48
N THR A 243 12.53 -21.69 -9.25
CA THR A 243 13.37 -21.12 -8.18
C THR A 243 14.28 -22.19 -7.59
N LEU A 244 15.55 -21.84 -7.41
CA LEU A 244 16.49 -22.69 -6.66
C LEU A 244 15.98 -22.85 -5.23
N ASN A 245 16.14 -24.04 -4.67
CA ASN A 245 15.79 -24.29 -3.29
C ASN A 245 16.65 -23.41 -2.36
N PRO A 246 16.03 -22.48 -1.59
CA PRO A 246 16.77 -21.57 -0.74
C PRO A 246 17.12 -22.16 0.65
N SER A 247 16.66 -23.37 0.97
CA SER A 247 16.70 -23.93 2.33
C SER A 247 18.10 -24.04 2.92
N GLU A 248 19.09 -24.54 2.16
CA GLU A 248 20.47 -24.67 2.65
C GLU A 248 21.09 -23.30 2.95
N GLN A 249 20.87 -22.32 2.06
CA GLN A 249 21.34 -20.95 2.27
C GLN A 249 20.68 -20.33 3.50
N ILE A 250 19.37 -20.47 3.62
CA ILE A 250 18.62 -19.95 4.77
C ILE A 250 19.10 -20.62 6.06
N ALA A 251 19.15 -21.94 6.10
CA ALA A 251 19.64 -22.68 7.26
C ALA A 251 21.01 -22.19 7.71
N SER A 252 21.96 -22.00 6.77
CA SER A 252 23.29 -21.53 7.07
C SER A 252 23.32 -20.17 7.77
N PHE A 253 22.52 -19.19 7.32
CA PHE A 253 22.60 -17.85 7.92
C PHE A 253 21.70 -17.64 9.15
N VAL A 254 20.67 -18.49 9.38
CA VAL A 254 19.85 -18.43 10.60
C VAL A 254 20.29 -19.41 11.70
N ASN A 255 21.28 -20.29 11.43
CA ASN A 255 21.69 -21.33 12.36
C ASN A 255 22.10 -20.83 13.76
N PHE A 256 22.61 -19.61 13.85
CA PHE A 256 23.00 -19.00 15.14
C PHE A 256 21.81 -18.89 16.12
N LEU A 257 20.56 -18.81 15.62
CA LEU A 257 19.35 -18.76 16.46
C LEU A 257 19.04 -20.08 17.17
N THR A 258 19.64 -21.20 16.74
CA THR A 258 19.41 -22.51 17.37
C THR A 258 20.24 -22.73 18.63
N THR A 259 21.19 -21.84 18.91
CA THR A 259 21.99 -21.86 20.14
C THR A 259 21.33 -21.01 21.23
N ASP A 260 21.51 -21.39 22.51
CA ASP A 260 20.99 -20.62 23.65
C ASP A 260 21.47 -19.16 23.60
N GLU A 261 22.77 -18.95 23.35
CA GLU A 261 23.35 -17.61 23.25
C GLU A 261 22.75 -16.80 22.11
N GLY A 262 22.59 -17.39 20.93
CA GLY A 262 22.02 -16.73 19.76
C GLY A 262 20.55 -16.38 19.98
N PHE A 263 19.78 -17.30 20.57
CA PHE A 263 18.36 -17.05 20.89
C PHE A 263 18.20 -15.93 21.93
N GLU A 264 18.96 -15.98 23.02
CA GLU A 264 18.91 -14.97 24.08
C GLU A 264 19.37 -13.58 23.58
N ARG A 265 20.43 -13.54 22.74
CA ARG A 265 20.92 -12.29 22.15
C ARG A 265 19.94 -11.68 21.16
N ASN A 266 19.11 -12.49 20.49
CA ASN A 266 18.10 -11.99 19.56
C ASN A 266 16.96 -11.25 20.25
N ASN A 267 16.94 -11.19 21.58
CA ASN A 267 15.90 -10.56 22.37
C ASN A 267 14.55 -11.33 22.33
N LYS A 268 13.77 -11.20 23.37
CA LYS A 268 12.48 -11.89 23.54
C LYS A 268 11.26 -10.96 23.36
N SER A 269 11.40 -9.91 22.57
CA SER A 269 10.27 -9.03 22.22
C SER A 269 9.38 -9.67 21.14
N GLY A 270 8.10 -9.28 21.08
CA GLY A 270 7.14 -9.80 20.10
C GLY A 270 7.65 -9.81 18.65
N PRO A 271 8.17 -8.69 18.11
CA PRO A 271 8.70 -8.65 16.74
C PRO A 271 9.90 -9.59 16.50
N ASN A 272 10.76 -9.83 17.51
CA ASN A 272 11.89 -10.74 17.39
C ASN A 272 11.43 -12.21 17.43
N LEU A 273 10.43 -12.54 18.26
CA LEU A 273 9.84 -13.87 18.29
C LEU A 273 9.13 -14.20 16.97
N ALA A 274 8.37 -13.23 16.42
CA ALA A 274 7.70 -13.39 15.12
C ALA A 274 8.69 -13.55 13.95
N ALA A 275 9.93 -13.12 14.12
CA ALA A 275 11.00 -13.37 13.14
C ALA A 275 11.26 -14.87 12.87
N ILE A 276 10.81 -15.76 13.76
CA ILE A 276 11.02 -17.21 13.65
C ILE A 276 9.85 -17.90 12.92
N CYS A 277 8.90 -17.16 12.37
CA CYS A 277 7.69 -17.70 11.72
C CYS A 277 7.98 -18.64 10.52
N TRP A 278 9.19 -18.61 9.95
CA TRP A 278 9.64 -19.47 8.87
C TRP A 278 10.08 -20.87 9.32
N ALA A 279 10.24 -21.08 10.62
CA ALA A 279 10.88 -22.31 11.13
C ALA A 279 10.20 -23.61 10.67
N PRO A 280 8.86 -23.76 10.67
CA PRO A 280 8.23 -24.98 10.14
C PRO A 280 8.49 -25.23 8.67
N GLU A 281 8.46 -24.18 7.84
CA GLU A 281 8.76 -24.27 6.41
C GLU A 281 10.22 -24.70 6.17
N LEU A 282 11.16 -24.24 7.00
CA LEU A 282 12.56 -24.65 6.91
C LEU A 282 12.76 -26.09 7.42
N ALA A 283 12.06 -26.47 8.50
CA ALA A 283 12.09 -27.86 9.00
C ALA A 283 11.59 -28.86 7.95
N GLU A 284 10.52 -28.53 7.24
CA GLU A 284 9.99 -29.34 6.14
C GLU A 284 10.98 -29.42 4.98
N ALA A 285 11.57 -28.29 4.58
CA ALA A 285 12.50 -28.22 3.45
C ALA A 285 13.84 -28.91 3.70
N THR A 286 14.36 -28.93 4.95
CA THR A 286 15.64 -29.52 5.32
C THR A 286 15.52 -30.92 5.92
N GLY A 287 14.35 -31.27 6.47
CA GLY A 287 14.15 -32.48 7.28
C GLY A 287 14.75 -32.39 8.70
N GLU A 288 15.19 -31.22 9.14
CA GLU A 288 15.86 -31.00 10.43
C GLU A 288 14.88 -30.50 11.49
N ASN A 289 14.71 -31.26 12.59
CA ASN A 289 13.77 -30.89 13.64
C ASN A 289 14.19 -29.70 14.52
N ILE A 290 15.44 -29.31 14.48
CA ILE A 290 15.97 -28.20 15.29
C ILE A 290 15.21 -26.88 15.04
N TRP A 291 14.71 -26.68 13.83
CA TRP A 291 13.89 -25.51 13.48
C TRP A 291 12.53 -25.52 14.18
N ASN A 292 11.90 -26.71 14.32
CA ASN A 292 10.67 -26.85 15.10
C ASN A 292 10.92 -26.60 16.59
N GLU A 293 12.04 -27.05 17.13
CA GLU A 293 12.45 -26.79 18.51
C GLU A 293 12.66 -25.28 18.75
N LEU A 294 13.28 -24.59 17.80
CA LEU A 294 13.43 -23.13 17.83
C LEU A 294 12.06 -22.41 17.87
N LEU A 295 11.11 -22.83 17.04
CA LEU A 295 9.75 -22.31 17.06
C LEU A 295 9.07 -22.52 18.43
N LEU A 296 9.19 -23.71 19.00
CA LEU A 296 8.58 -24.02 20.30
C LEU A 296 9.22 -23.18 21.43
N ASN A 297 10.52 -22.95 21.39
CA ASN A 297 11.20 -22.04 22.31
C ASN A 297 10.63 -20.63 22.22
N ALA A 298 10.43 -20.11 20.99
CA ALA A 298 9.80 -18.82 20.77
C ALA A 298 8.35 -18.76 21.28
N ALA A 299 7.54 -19.79 21.00
CA ALA A 299 6.15 -19.86 21.45
C ALA A 299 6.01 -19.97 22.97
N ASN A 300 6.95 -20.66 23.62
CA ASN A 300 6.98 -20.80 25.09
C ASN A 300 7.41 -19.51 25.80
N THR A 301 8.02 -18.56 25.10
CA THR A 301 8.34 -17.24 25.66
C THR A 301 7.08 -16.41 25.94
N TYR A 302 6.00 -16.62 25.18
CA TYR A 302 4.72 -15.97 25.48
C TYR A 302 4.11 -16.58 26.73
N GLU A 303 3.83 -15.72 27.71
CA GLU A 303 3.17 -16.12 28.95
C GLU A 303 1.71 -16.52 28.70
N THR A 304 1.20 -17.41 29.52
CA THR A 304 -0.23 -17.67 29.61
C THR A 304 -0.81 -16.80 30.72
N VAL A 305 -1.83 -16.01 30.37
CA VAL A 305 -2.47 -15.06 31.29
C VAL A 305 -3.98 -15.27 31.33
N ASP A 306 -4.65 -14.65 32.29
CA ASP A 306 -6.10 -14.63 32.34
C ASP A 306 -6.68 -13.77 31.22
N ARG A 307 -7.94 -14.01 30.86
CA ARG A 307 -8.67 -13.21 29.84
C ARG A 307 -8.62 -11.71 30.16
N GLY A 308 -8.49 -10.90 29.12
CA GLY A 308 -8.43 -9.44 29.23
C GLY A 308 -7.07 -8.88 29.64
N ILE A 309 -6.06 -9.73 29.82
CA ILE A 309 -4.67 -9.34 30.10
C ILE A 309 -3.84 -9.64 28.84
N SER A 310 -3.01 -8.69 28.45
CA SER A 310 -2.07 -8.89 27.34
C SER A 310 -0.92 -9.78 27.81
N PRO A 311 -0.63 -10.91 27.14
CA PRO A 311 0.48 -11.78 27.52
C PRO A 311 1.84 -11.14 27.24
N SER A 312 2.78 -11.20 28.17
CA SER A 312 4.17 -10.83 27.90
C SER A 312 4.75 -11.74 26.79
N PRO A 313 5.54 -11.21 25.86
CA PRO A 313 6.06 -9.84 25.75
C PRO A 313 5.21 -8.88 24.87
N CYS A 314 3.92 -9.15 24.67
CA CYS A 314 3.04 -8.25 23.93
C CYS A 314 2.85 -6.93 24.69
N HIS A 315 2.54 -5.86 23.93
CA HIS A 315 2.26 -4.56 24.50
C HIS A 315 1.01 -4.62 25.41
N PRO A 316 1.05 -4.06 26.62
CA PRO A 316 -0.04 -4.20 27.61
C PRO A 316 -1.37 -3.62 27.15
N ASP A 317 -1.38 -2.66 26.21
CA ASP A 317 -2.58 -2.04 25.66
C ASP A 317 -3.09 -2.72 24.38
N PHE A 318 -2.70 -3.97 24.11
CA PHE A 318 -3.16 -4.77 22.97
C PHE A 318 -2.84 -4.14 21.61
N GLY A 319 -1.55 -4.09 21.26
CA GLY A 319 -1.09 -3.59 19.97
C GLY A 319 -1.47 -4.48 18.80
N CYS A 320 -1.84 -3.86 17.67
CA CYS A 320 -2.19 -4.59 16.44
C CYS A 320 -1.04 -5.46 15.91
N GLU A 321 0.20 -5.01 16.07
CA GLU A 321 1.39 -5.78 15.66
C GLU A 321 1.50 -7.08 16.46
N ASP A 322 1.28 -6.99 17.77
CA ASP A 322 1.36 -8.15 18.65
C ASP A 322 0.28 -9.19 18.36
N MET A 323 -0.90 -8.75 17.87
CA MET A 323 -1.93 -9.69 17.38
C MET A 323 -1.35 -10.63 16.31
N PHE A 324 -0.58 -10.08 15.36
CA PHE A 324 0.07 -10.87 14.34
C PHE A 324 1.22 -11.70 14.93
N PHE A 325 2.08 -11.10 15.74
CA PHE A 325 3.27 -11.77 16.26
C PHE A 325 2.91 -13.04 17.05
N ILE A 326 2.01 -12.93 18.01
CA ILE A 326 1.59 -14.07 18.82
C ILE A 326 0.82 -15.10 18.00
N SER A 327 -0.08 -14.68 17.10
CA SER A 327 -0.85 -15.60 16.26
C SER A 327 0.05 -16.38 15.28
N ALA A 328 1.06 -15.71 14.71
CA ALA A 328 2.00 -16.33 13.78
C ALA A 328 2.87 -17.39 14.46
N VAL A 329 3.34 -17.14 15.68
CA VAL A 329 4.22 -18.05 16.40
C VAL A 329 3.42 -19.16 17.09
N CYS A 330 2.45 -18.80 17.94
CA CYS A 330 1.68 -19.78 18.71
C CYS A 330 0.74 -20.63 17.83
N GLY A 331 0.22 -20.06 16.72
CA GLY A 331 -0.57 -20.83 15.76
C GLY A 331 0.23 -21.97 15.12
N ARG A 332 1.48 -21.70 14.72
CA ARG A 332 2.41 -22.72 14.17
C ARG A 332 2.82 -23.73 15.24
N ALA A 333 3.06 -23.28 16.47
CA ALA A 333 3.36 -24.19 17.58
C ALA A 333 2.19 -25.15 17.89
N PHE A 334 0.95 -24.65 17.85
CA PHE A 334 -0.25 -25.50 17.94
C PHE A 334 -0.33 -26.49 16.77
N GLU A 335 -0.07 -26.06 15.54
CA GLU A 335 -0.10 -26.98 14.38
C GLU A 335 0.89 -28.12 14.54
N LEU A 336 2.07 -27.82 15.09
CA LEU A 336 3.13 -28.79 15.32
C LEU A 336 2.81 -29.76 16.46
N THR A 337 2.28 -29.27 17.60
CA THR A 337 2.14 -30.03 18.84
C THR A 337 0.72 -30.53 19.13
N LYS A 338 -0.28 -29.84 18.60
CA LYS A 338 -1.71 -29.93 18.94
C LYS A 338 -2.01 -29.58 20.40
N ASP A 339 -1.09 -28.93 21.10
CA ASP A 339 -1.30 -28.45 22.46
C ASP A 339 -2.23 -27.24 22.48
N PRO A 340 -3.45 -27.34 23.08
CA PRO A 340 -4.43 -26.25 23.08
C PRO A 340 -3.96 -25.02 23.86
N GLU A 341 -2.93 -25.13 24.69
CA GLU A 341 -2.38 -24.00 25.42
C GLU A 341 -1.85 -22.91 24.47
N PHE A 342 -1.25 -23.30 23.34
CA PHE A 342 -0.81 -22.33 22.33
C PHE A 342 -1.97 -21.60 21.69
N LEU A 343 -3.13 -22.24 21.48
CA LEU A 343 -4.32 -21.54 20.98
C LEU A 343 -4.82 -20.52 22.00
N ARG A 344 -4.85 -20.87 23.28
CA ARG A 344 -5.34 -20.01 24.35
C ARG A 344 -4.55 -18.70 24.43
N LYS A 345 -3.22 -18.74 24.26
CA LYS A 345 -2.34 -17.57 24.32
C LYS A 345 -2.77 -16.45 23.35
N PHE A 346 -3.21 -16.78 22.14
CA PHE A 346 -3.57 -15.75 21.16
C PHE A 346 -5.08 -15.56 20.95
N ILE A 347 -5.91 -16.60 21.17
CA ILE A 347 -7.36 -16.45 21.00
C ILE A 347 -7.91 -15.45 22.02
N ASP A 348 -7.57 -15.62 23.30
CA ASP A 348 -7.99 -14.68 24.35
C ASP A 348 -7.47 -13.27 24.09
N PHE A 349 -6.22 -13.12 23.63
CA PHE A 349 -5.66 -11.84 23.24
C PHE A 349 -6.46 -11.16 22.11
N LEU A 350 -6.84 -11.89 21.06
CA LEU A 350 -7.61 -11.35 19.94
C LEU A 350 -9.03 -11.00 20.33
N LEU A 351 -9.71 -11.83 21.12
CA LEU A 351 -11.10 -11.61 21.53
C LEU A 351 -11.25 -10.45 22.51
N GLU A 352 -10.29 -10.30 23.42
CA GLU A 352 -10.36 -9.33 24.54
C GLU A 352 -9.59 -8.03 24.25
N SER A 353 -9.07 -7.86 23.04
CA SER A 353 -8.29 -6.66 22.68
C SER A 353 -9.06 -5.34 22.86
N GLY A 354 -10.36 -5.34 22.56
CA GLY A 354 -11.22 -4.17 22.68
C GLY A 354 -10.85 -2.99 21.77
N VAL A 355 -10.03 -3.22 20.74
CA VAL A 355 -9.58 -2.17 19.80
C VAL A 355 -10.47 -2.07 18.56
N GLN A 356 -11.32 -3.07 18.26
CA GLN A 356 -12.26 -2.97 17.14
C GLN A 356 -13.39 -2.00 17.43
N GLN A 357 -13.60 -1.05 16.52
CA GLN A 357 -14.60 0.00 16.66
C GLN A 357 -15.90 -0.34 15.90
N GLU A 358 -16.94 0.49 16.06
CA GLU A 358 -18.25 0.27 15.44
C GLU A 358 -18.20 0.23 13.91
N ASN A 359 -17.30 0.97 13.29
CA ASN A 359 -17.05 0.97 11.85
C ASN A 359 -16.25 -0.26 11.34
N GLY A 360 -15.92 -1.18 12.22
CA GLY A 360 -15.14 -2.39 11.93
C GLY A 360 -13.63 -2.20 11.99
N LEU A 361 -13.12 -0.99 11.97
CA LEU A 361 -11.69 -0.70 11.99
C LEU A 361 -11.08 -0.93 13.37
N MET A 362 -9.76 -1.09 13.40
CA MET A 362 -8.99 -1.27 14.63
C MET A 362 -8.23 0.00 15.00
N TRP A 363 -8.27 0.40 16.25
CA TRP A 363 -7.28 1.31 16.81
C TRP A 363 -5.91 0.64 16.84
N HIS A 364 -4.83 1.41 16.75
CA HIS A 364 -3.47 0.86 16.79
C HIS A 364 -3.20 0.09 18.11
N CYS A 365 -3.62 0.66 19.24
CA CYS A 365 -3.79 0.00 20.54
C CYS A 365 -4.81 0.80 21.37
N ARG A 366 -5.13 0.36 22.59
CA ARG A 366 -6.10 1.05 23.46
C ARG A 366 -5.68 2.49 23.81
N SER A 367 -4.37 2.72 24.05
CA SER A 367 -3.82 4.04 24.37
C SER A 367 -3.47 4.89 23.14
N ALA A 368 -3.50 4.31 21.93
CA ALA A 368 -3.32 5.02 20.66
C ALA A 368 -4.54 4.80 19.76
N PRO A 369 -5.66 5.54 20.00
CA PRO A 369 -6.94 5.34 19.34
C PRO A 369 -6.97 5.95 17.93
N PHE A 370 -5.98 5.56 17.09
CA PHE A 370 -5.82 6.06 15.73
C PHE A 370 -5.93 4.91 14.72
N TYR A 371 -6.57 5.18 13.59
CA TYR A 371 -6.77 4.20 12.52
C TYR A 371 -5.57 4.15 11.57
N TRP A 372 -4.39 3.81 12.11
CA TRP A 372 -3.20 3.65 11.31
C TRP A 372 -3.35 2.50 10.30
N GLY A 373 -3.04 2.78 9.02
CA GLY A 373 -3.27 1.83 7.91
C GLY A 373 -2.53 0.50 8.11
N ARG A 374 -1.22 0.55 8.43
CA ARG A 374 -0.44 -0.67 8.68
C ARG A 374 -0.85 -1.36 9.99
N GLY A 375 -1.31 -0.64 11.02
CA GLY A 375 -1.89 -1.26 12.22
C GLY A 375 -3.12 -2.10 11.88
N ASN A 376 -4.02 -1.57 11.06
CA ASN A 376 -5.16 -2.32 10.52
C ASN A 376 -4.72 -3.48 9.61
N GLY A 377 -3.64 -3.30 8.83
CA GLY A 377 -3.01 -4.37 8.07
C GLY A 377 -2.53 -5.51 8.97
N PHE A 378 -1.86 -5.21 10.09
CA PHE A 378 -1.44 -6.19 11.08
C PHE A 378 -2.63 -6.94 11.70
N ALA A 379 -3.68 -6.23 12.08
CA ALA A 379 -4.89 -6.90 12.60
C ALA A 379 -5.52 -7.84 11.57
N ALA A 380 -5.66 -7.41 10.30
CA ALA A 380 -6.18 -8.26 9.22
C ALA A 380 -5.31 -9.52 9.03
N LEU A 381 -3.98 -9.35 9.04
CA LEU A 381 -3.01 -10.43 8.94
C LEU A 381 -3.11 -11.38 10.15
N ALA A 382 -3.24 -10.84 11.36
CA ALA A 382 -3.35 -11.59 12.61
C ALA A 382 -4.54 -12.53 12.62
N TYR A 383 -5.74 -12.03 12.32
CA TYR A 383 -6.94 -12.87 12.23
C TYR A 383 -6.84 -13.91 11.12
N SER A 384 -6.20 -13.56 10.00
CA SER A 384 -5.94 -14.51 8.91
C SER A 384 -5.00 -15.64 9.32
N GLU A 385 -3.92 -15.34 10.06
CA GLU A 385 -3.01 -16.35 10.63
C GLU A 385 -3.73 -17.16 11.70
N ALA A 386 -4.44 -16.54 12.64
CA ALA A 386 -5.21 -17.24 13.68
C ALA A 386 -6.20 -18.24 13.07
N LEU A 387 -7.03 -17.79 12.12
CA LEU A 387 -8.02 -18.66 11.45
C LEU A 387 -7.40 -19.76 10.59
N THR A 388 -6.13 -19.67 10.25
CA THR A 388 -5.38 -20.76 9.59
C THR A 388 -5.18 -21.94 10.53
N TYR A 389 -4.96 -21.71 11.83
CA TYR A 389 -4.59 -22.72 12.81
C TYR A 389 -5.71 -23.11 13.79
N VAL A 390 -6.64 -22.19 14.08
CA VAL A 390 -7.78 -22.49 14.96
C VAL A 390 -8.70 -23.51 14.28
N PRO A 391 -8.96 -24.71 14.86
CA PRO A 391 -9.82 -25.72 14.25
C PRO A 391 -11.26 -25.23 14.04
N ASP A 392 -11.94 -25.75 13.02
CA ASP A 392 -13.34 -25.41 12.73
C ASP A 392 -14.29 -25.75 13.90
N THR A 393 -13.92 -26.72 14.71
CA THR A 393 -14.68 -27.15 15.89
C THR A 393 -14.39 -26.34 17.15
N HIS A 394 -13.44 -25.39 17.11
CA HIS A 394 -13.12 -24.58 18.28
C HIS A 394 -14.28 -23.65 18.64
N PRO A 395 -14.71 -23.57 19.93
CA PRO A 395 -15.89 -22.81 20.34
C PRO A 395 -15.82 -21.32 19.98
N ASP A 396 -14.65 -20.71 20.02
CA ASP A 396 -14.46 -19.27 19.76
C ASP A 396 -14.22 -18.94 18.28
N ARG A 397 -14.10 -19.97 17.40
CA ARG A 397 -13.81 -19.73 15.98
C ARG A 397 -14.86 -18.86 15.28
N SER A 398 -16.14 -19.06 15.60
CA SER A 398 -17.21 -18.28 15.00
C SER A 398 -17.11 -16.77 15.31
N GLU A 399 -16.70 -16.42 16.53
CA GLU A 399 -16.50 -15.04 16.93
C GLU A 399 -15.26 -14.42 16.27
N LEU A 400 -14.16 -15.17 16.18
CA LEU A 400 -12.97 -14.73 15.42
C LEU A 400 -13.30 -14.44 13.95
N VAL A 401 -14.09 -15.32 13.29
CA VAL A 401 -14.55 -15.11 11.91
C VAL A 401 -15.42 -13.86 11.80
N LYS A 402 -16.32 -13.64 12.75
CA LYS A 402 -17.22 -12.46 12.76
C LYS A 402 -16.44 -11.16 12.92
N ILE A 403 -15.49 -11.10 13.87
CA ILE A 403 -14.62 -9.93 14.07
C ILE A 403 -13.83 -9.65 12.79
N HIS A 404 -13.20 -10.68 12.21
CA HIS A 404 -12.42 -10.56 10.98
C HIS A 404 -13.25 -10.07 9.79
N ARG A 405 -14.45 -10.65 9.57
CA ARG A 405 -15.35 -10.22 8.48
C ARG A 405 -15.75 -8.77 8.61
N ARG A 406 -16.17 -8.35 9.81
CA ARG A 406 -16.51 -6.96 10.08
C ARG A 406 -15.35 -6.01 9.83
N HIS A 407 -14.13 -6.43 10.18
CA HIS A 407 -12.92 -5.67 9.89
C HIS A 407 -12.67 -5.53 8.38
N ILE A 408 -12.73 -6.63 7.64
CA ILE A 408 -12.53 -6.62 6.18
C ILE A 408 -13.65 -5.83 5.45
N GLU A 409 -14.89 -5.84 5.95
CA GLU A 409 -15.98 -5.00 5.47
C GLU A 409 -15.68 -3.51 5.65
N GLY A 410 -15.28 -3.09 6.85
CA GLY A 410 -14.89 -1.71 7.12
C GLY A 410 -13.69 -1.25 6.27
N LEU A 411 -12.72 -2.14 6.06
CA LEU A 411 -11.57 -1.85 5.19
C LEU A 411 -11.98 -1.72 3.71
N ARG A 412 -12.87 -2.59 3.20
CA ARG A 412 -13.37 -2.49 1.82
C ARG A 412 -13.96 -1.12 1.52
N ASP A 413 -14.76 -0.59 2.46
CA ASP A 413 -15.47 0.67 2.30
C ASP A 413 -14.53 1.89 2.26
N LEU A 414 -13.26 1.72 2.68
CA LEU A 414 -12.20 2.74 2.65
C LEU A 414 -11.15 2.51 1.57
N GLN A 415 -11.31 1.48 0.73
CA GLN A 415 -10.42 1.27 -0.40
C GLN A 415 -10.57 2.40 -1.41
N LEU A 416 -9.46 3.06 -1.75
CA LEU A 416 -9.46 4.08 -2.79
C LEU A 416 -9.81 3.49 -4.17
N PRO A 417 -10.32 4.31 -5.11
CA PRO A 417 -10.68 3.86 -6.46
C PRO A 417 -9.57 3.11 -7.19
N ASN A 418 -8.32 3.50 -6.98
CA ASN A 418 -7.13 2.87 -7.55
C ASN A 418 -6.67 1.60 -6.82
N GLY A 419 -7.36 1.17 -5.76
CA GLY A 419 -7.14 -0.10 -5.08
C GLY A 419 -6.27 -0.05 -3.83
N MET A 420 -5.72 1.10 -3.46
CA MET A 420 -4.87 1.27 -2.28
C MET A 420 -5.66 1.60 -1.02
N TRP A 421 -5.03 1.39 0.14
CA TRP A 421 -5.41 1.98 1.43
C TRP A 421 -4.37 3.01 1.86
N THR A 422 -4.81 3.97 2.66
CA THR A 422 -4.00 5.12 3.07
C THR A 422 -3.29 4.92 4.39
N GLN A 423 -2.28 5.75 4.67
CA GLN A 423 -1.50 5.79 5.91
C GLN A 423 -2.38 5.94 7.16
N LEU A 424 -3.37 6.85 7.11
CA LEU A 424 -4.44 6.97 8.10
C LEU A 424 -5.77 6.72 7.39
N LEU A 425 -6.49 5.68 7.81
CA LEU A 425 -7.71 5.23 7.11
C LEU A 425 -8.87 6.21 7.22
N ASP A 426 -8.89 7.01 8.26
CA ASP A 426 -9.89 8.07 8.50
C ASP A 426 -9.49 9.43 7.89
N LEU A 427 -8.38 9.47 7.15
CA LEU A 427 -7.91 10.63 6.41
C LEU A 427 -7.44 10.22 5.00
N PRO A 428 -8.37 10.10 4.05
CA PRO A 428 -8.09 9.54 2.72
C PRO A 428 -7.11 10.37 1.86
N GLY A 429 -6.81 11.60 2.25
CA GLY A 429 -5.76 12.42 1.64
C GLY A 429 -4.33 12.03 2.05
N THR A 430 -4.12 11.15 3.04
CA THR A 430 -2.78 10.69 3.36
C THR A 430 -2.23 9.76 2.29
N TYR A 431 -0.89 9.58 2.25
CA TYR A 431 -0.31 8.77 1.18
C TYR A 431 -0.82 7.32 1.21
N GLN A 432 -0.84 6.72 0.03
CA GLN A 432 -1.34 5.37 -0.22
C GLN A 432 -0.26 4.37 0.20
N GLU A 433 -0.48 3.65 1.29
CA GLU A 433 0.53 2.88 1.99
C GLU A 433 0.63 1.44 1.48
N LEU A 434 1.79 1.06 0.95
CA LEU A 434 1.99 -0.22 0.28
C LEU A 434 1.91 -1.41 1.23
N SER A 435 2.57 -1.35 2.39
CA SER A 435 2.62 -2.51 3.30
C SER A 435 1.26 -2.84 3.90
N ALA A 436 0.44 -1.83 4.25
CA ALA A 436 -0.95 -2.03 4.67
C ALA A 436 -1.77 -2.69 3.57
N THR A 437 -1.63 -2.19 2.33
CA THR A 437 -2.34 -2.76 1.18
C THR A 437 -1.96 -4.22 0.95
N CYS A 438 -0.68 -4.58 1.09
CA CYS A 438 -0.23 -5.97 0.98
C CYS A 438 -0.80 -6.86 2.09
N MET A 439 -0.80 -6.40 3.35
CA MET A 439 -1.32 -7.16 4.48
C MET A 439 -2.84 -7.41 4.37
N ILE A 440 -3.59 -6.37 4.03
CA ILE A 440 -5.04 -6.44 3.83
C ILE A 440 -5.36 -7.36 2.64
N GLY A 441 -4.64 -7.17 1.52
CA GLY A 441 -4.78 -8.00 0.33
C GLY A 441 -4.50 -9.49 0.60
N TYR A 442 -3.42 -9.79 1.34
CA TYR A 442 -3.11 -11.15 1.80
C TYR A 442 -4.25 -11.76 2.62
N ALA A 443 -4.80 -11.00 3.58
CA ALA A 443 -5.87 -11.47 4.45
C ALA A 443 -7.15 -11.79 3.65
N ILE A 444 -7.51 -10.94 2.69
CA ILE A 444 -8.65 -11.18 1.79
C ILE A 444 -8.38 -12.41 0.91
N ALA A 445 -7.20 -12.50 0.27
CA ALA A 445 -6.85 -13.61 -0.62
C ALA A 445 -6.91 -14.96 0.11
N ARG A 446 -6.30 -15.05 1.30
CA ARG A 446 -6.34 -16.25 2.13
C ARG A 446 -7.75 -16.55 2.60
N GLY A 447 -8.50 -15.52 3.02
CA GLY A 447 -9.87 -15.66 3.47
C GLY A 447 -10.80 -16.24 2.40
N ILE A 448 -10.69 -15.77 1.15
CA ILE A 448 -11.43 -16.31 0.00
C ILE A 448 -10.98 -17.74 -0.29
N ARG A 449 -9.67 -18.00 -0.35
CA ARG A 449 -9.14 -19.34 -0.64
C ARG A 449 -9.56 -20.38 0.39
N LYS A 450 -9.58 -20.01 1.67
CA LYS A 450 -9.95 -20.89 2.80
C LYS A 450 -11.45 -20.87 3.12
N GLY A 451 -12.24 -19.94 2.57
CA GLY A 451 -13.71 -19.90 2.65
C GLY A 451 -14.30 -19.12 3.83
N TRP A 452 -13.50 -18.42 4.64
CA TRP A 452 -14.06 -17.56 5.69
C TRP A 452 -14.34 -16.12 5.26
N ILE A 453 -13.81 -15.67 4.12
CA ILE A 453 -14.24 -14.44 3.43
C ILE A 453 -15.00 -14.83 2.16
N HIS A 454 -16.11 -14.14 1.92
CA HIS A 454 -16.96 -14.41 0.75
C HIS A 454 -16.30 -13.93 -0.56
N ASP A 455 -16.57 -14.63 -1.66
CA ASP A 455 -15.98 -14.34 -2.98
C ASP A 455 -16.38 -12.95 -3.53
N SER A 456 -17.45 -12.32 -3.01
CA SER A 456 -17.82 -10.93 -3.33
C SER A 456 -16.74 -9.87 -3.02
N PHE A 457 -15.70 -10.23 -2.26
CA PHE A 457 -14.53 -9.39 -2.02
C PHE A 457 -13.47 -9.50 -3.11
N ARG A 458 -13.65 -10.35 -4.11
CA ARG A 458 -12.70 -10.52 -5.23
C ARG A 458 -12.40 -9.21 -5.98
N PRO A 459 -13.38 -8.35 -6.32
CA PRO A 459 -13.08 -7.07 -6.96
C PRO A 459 -12.18 -6.16 -6.11
N THR A 460 -12.40 -6.12 -4.78
CA THR A 460 -11.53 -5.40 -3.83
C THR A 460 -10.11 -5.96 -3.85
N LEU A 461 -9.97 -7.28 -3.82
CA LEU A 461 -8.68 -7.97 -3.86
C LEU A 461 -7.93 -7.71 -5.17
N GLU A 462 -8.60 -7.78 -6.32
CA GLU A 462 -7.99 -7.58 -7.63
C GLU A 462 -7.49 -6.15 -7.82
N LYS A 463 -8.27 -5.15 -7.35
CA LYS A 463 -7.81 -3.76 -7.33
C LYS A 463 -6.56 -3.60 -6.46
N ALA A 464 -6.57 -4.17 -5.24
CA ALA A 464 -5.41 -4.14 -4.35
C ALA A 464 -4.18 -4.81 -4.98
N TRP A 465 -4.36 -5.93 -5.67
CA TRP A 465 -3.29 -6.62 -6.36
C TRP A 465 -2.67 -5.77 -7.47
N LYS A 466 -3.48 -5.21 -8.37
CA LYS A 466 -3.02 -4.32 -9.45
C LYS A 466 -2.27 -3.11 -8.90
N ALA A 467 -2.81 -2.48 -7.86
CA ALA A 467 -2.20 -1.33 -7.20
C ALA A 467 -0.85 -1.67 -6.55
N THR A 468 -0.76 -2.83 -5.88
CA THR A 468 0.48 -3.37 -5.31
C THR A 468 1.51 -3.63 -6.41
N SER A 469 1.12 -4.34 -7.47
CA SER A 469 2.03 -4.69 -8.57
C SER A 469 2.62 -3.47 -9.28
N LYS A 470 1.83 -2.40 -9.47
CA LYS A 470 2.29 -1.11 -10.00
C LYS A 470 3.42 -0.49 -9.16
N ARG A 471 3.37 -0.63 -7.84
CA ARG A 471 4.33 -0.05 -6.89
C ARG A 471 5.60 -0.86 -6.67
N ILE A 472 5.73 -1.99 -7.35
CA ILE A 472 6.92 -2.85 -7.31
C ILE A 472 7.64 -2.72 -8.64
N SER A 473 8.85 -2.19 -8.66
CA SER A 473 9.66 -2.07 -9.87
C SER A 473 10.21 -3.43 -10.34
N ASN A 474 10.80 -3.47 -11.52
CA ASN A 474 11.36 -4.71 -12.08
C ASN A 474 12.61 -5.21 -11.32
N ASN A 475 13.25 -4.36 -10.51
CA ASN A 475 14.36 -4.73 -9.63
C ASN A 475 13.90 -4.93 -8.16
N GLY A 476 12.59 -4.87 -7.88
CA GLY A 476 12.04 -5.05 -6.54
C GLY A 476 12.09 -3.81 -5.64
N ASP A 477 12.38 -2.62 -6.17
CA ASP A 477 12.20 -1.37 -5.42
C ASP A 477 10.71 -1.09 -5.23
N LEU A 478 10.37 -0.51 -4.09
CA LEU A 478 9.01 -0.27 -3.63
C LEU A 478 8.72 1.23 -3.57
N VAL A 479 7.44 1.57 -3.62
CA VAL A 479 6.95 2.95 -3.53
C VAL A 479 5.93 3.05 -2.40
N ASP A 480 6.07 4.07 -1.54
CA ASP A 480 5.13 4.40 -0.48
C ASP A 480 5.04 3.35 0.64
N VAL A 481 6.17 2.95 1.21
CA VAL A 481 6.23 2.11 2.40
C VAL A 481 6.44 2.99 3.64
N CYS A 482 5.50 2.96 4.59
CA CYS A 482 5.62 3.69 5.85
C CYS A 482 6.86 3.23 6.64
N THR A 483 7.66 4.18 7.14
CA THR A 483 8.79 3.89 8.04
C THR A 483 8.35 3.18 9.31
N GLY A 484 9.31 2.67 10.09
CA GLY A 484 9.06 2.07 11.41
C GLY A 484 8.23 3.02 12.30
N THR A 485 7.11 2.54 12.81
CA THR A 485 6.15 3.34 13.55
C THR A 485 5.71 2.55 14.78
N GLY A 486 6.04 3.04 15.95
CA GLY A 486 5.49 2.54 17.22
C GLY A 486 4.18 3.25 17.56
N PHE A 487 3.62 2.93 18.73
CA PHE A 487 2.42 3.59 19.24
C PHE A 487 2.71 5.08 19.49
N GLN A 488 1.89 5.95 18.91
CA GLN A 488 2.07 7.39 18.99
C GLN A 488 1.05 8.03 19.90
N ALA A 489 1.45 9.11 20.56
CA ALA A 489 0.58 9.83 21.51
C ALA A 489 -0.46 10.70 20.80
N ASN A 490 -0.21 11.11 19.57
CA ASN A 490 -1.10 11.99 18.81
C ASN A 490 -1.15 11.61 17.33
N ARG A 491 -2.17 12.11 16.60
CA ARG A 491 -2.42 11.82 15.20
C ARG A 491 -1.34 12.34 14.27
N SER A 492 -0.81 13.54 14.56
CA SER A 492 0.21 14.18 13.72
C SER A 492 1.49 13.36 13.66
N ASP A 493 1.86 12.64 14.75
CA ASP A 493 3.02 11.75 14.74
C ASP A 493 2.86 10.56 13.78
N TYR A 494 1.64 10.10 13.52
CA TYR A 494 1.38 9.13 12.45
C TYR A 494 1.43 9.80 11.09
N LEU A 495 0.78 10.96 10.97
CA LEU A 495 0.60 11.67 9.71
C LEU A 495 1.93 11.99 9.02
N TYR A 496 2.91 12.44 9.80
CA TYR A 496 4.22 12.85 9.28
C TYR A 496 5.26 11.74 9.22
N ARG A 497 4.84 10.47 9.39
CA ARG A 497 5.74 9.34 9.13
C ARG A 497 6.12 9.31 7.65
N ALA A 498 7.43 9.27 7.42
CA ALA A 498 7.96 9.18 6.07
C ALA A 498 7.48 7.90 5.38
N ALA A 499 7.28 7.99 4.07
CA ALA A 499 7.05 6.85 3.20
C ALA A 499 8.32 6.58 2.38
N GLU A 500 8.86 5.37 2.47
CA GLU A 500 10.11 5.00 1.82
C GLU A 500 9.91 4.69 0.34
N TYR A 501 10.97 4.95 -0.43
CA TYR A 501 11.12 4.53 -1.81
C TYR A 501 12.40 3.69 -1.95
N GLY A 502 12.33 2.64 -2.75
CA GLY A 502 13.48 1.76 -3.01
C GLY A 502 13.42 0.46 -2.23
N TYR A 503 14.55 0.07 -1.62
CA TYR A 503 14.62 -1.13 -0.78
C TYR A 503 14.00 -0.86 0.59
N ASP A 504 13.00 -1.66 0.96
CA ASP A 504 12.41 -1.62 2.30
C ASP A 504 11.89 -3.01 2.69
N ASP A 505 12.44 -3.60 3.76
CA ASP A 505 12.09 -4.95 4.22
C ASP A 505 10.64 -5.04 4.72
N ARG A 506 10.04 -3.96 5.26
CA ARG A 506 8.66 -3.95 5.74
C ARG A 506 7.67 -4.12 4.60
N GLY A 507 7.88 -3.38 3.50
CA GLY A 507 7.08 -3.52 2.30
C GLY A 507 7.37 -4.82 1.56
N GLY A 508 8.65 -5.16 1.37
CA GLY A 508 9.07 -6.35 0.61
C GLY A 508 8.58 -7.65 1.22
N SER A 509 8.67 -7.78 2.55
CA SER A 509 8.19 -8.97 3.25
C SER A 509 6.69 -9.20 3.09
N MET A 510 5.88 -8.15 3.22
CA MET A 510 4.43 -8.27 3.09
C MET A 510 4.02 -8.45 1.63
N ALA A 511 4.73 -7.83 0.70
CA ALA A 511 4.47 -7.97 -0.73
C ALA A 511 4.76 -9.39 -1.24
N ILE A 512 5.83 -10.05 -0.79
CA ILE A 512 6.12 -11.44 -1.19
C ILE A 512 5.07 -12.40 -0.63
N TRP A 513 4.64 -12.24 0.63
CA TRP A 513 3.55 -13.06 1.17
C TRP A 513 2.25 -12.85 0.42
N PHE A 514 1.91 -11.61 0.08
CA PHE A 514 0.71 -11.32 -0.70
C PHE A 514 0.78 -11.93 -2.11
N ALA A 515 1.91 -11.79 -2.80
CA ALA A 515 2.11 -12.36 -4.13
C ALA A 515 1.99 -13.90 -4.13
N VAL A 516 2.62 -14.57 -3.15
CA VAL A 516 2.50 -16.03 -3.01
C VAL A 516 1.07 -16.45 -2.71
N GLU A 517 0.34 -15.72 -1.85
CA GLU A 517 -1.05 -16.06 -1.50
C GLU A 517 -2.01 -15.84 -2.69
N MET A 518 -1.79 -14.78 -3.48
CA MET A 518 -2.52 -14.55 -4.73
C MET A 518 -2.31 -15.69 -5.72
N GLU A 519 -1.08 -16.15 -5.89
CA GLU A 519 -0.78 -17.30 -6.77
C GLU A 519 -1.46 -18.58 -6.26
N LYS A 520 -1.43 -18.85 -4.95
CA LYS A 520 -2.14 -19.99 -4.34
C LYS A 520 -3.66 -19.89 -4.56
N LEU A 521 -4.24 -18.68 -4.48
CA LEU A 521 -5.66 -18.48 -4.76
C LEU A 521 -6.00 -18.73 -6.22
N HIS A 522 -5.19 -18.21 -7.15
CA HIS A 522 -5.39 -18.43 -8.60
C HIS A 522 -5.34 -19.90 -8.97
N ARG A 523 -4.41 -20.67 -8.40
CA ARG A 523 -4.34 -22.13 -8.63
C ARG A 523 -5.51 -22.90 -8.04
N ALA A 524 -5.98 -22.49 -6.86
CA ALA A 524 -7.10 -23.16 -6.17
C ALA A 524 -8.46 -22.80 -6.78
N ARG A 525 -8.61 -21.59 -7.30
CA ARG A 525 -9.85 -21.02 -7.84
C ARG A 525 -9.49 -20.12 -9.05
N PRO A 526 -9.22 -20.70 -10.23
CA PRO A 526 -8.91 -19.93 -11.42
C PRO A 526 -9.99 -18.88 -11.71
N LEU A 527 -9.58 -17.72 -12.19
CA LEU A 527 -10.48 -16.73 -12.76
C LEU A 527 -11.05 -17.34 -14.06
N ASN A 528 -12.36 -17.45 -14.18
CA ASN A 528 -13.02 -17.89 -15.41
C ASN A 528 -12.98 -16.80 -16.47
#